data_98e7d78225200474984ebfa83db8c397
#
_entry.id   98e7d78225200474984ebfa83db8c397
#
_cell.length_a   1.000
_cell.length_b   1.000
_cell.length_c   1.000
_cell.angle_alpha   90.00
_cell.angle_beta   90.00
_cell.angle_gamma   90.00
#
_symmetry.space_group_name_H-M   'P 1'
#
loop_
_entity.id
_entity.type
_entity.pdbx_description
1 polymer ?
#
loop_
_entity_poly.entity_id
_entity_poly.type
_entity_poly.pdbx_seq_one_letter_code
_entity_poly.pdbx_strand_id
1 'polypeptide(L)'
;RPQAGRYRQHHQFGCEALGDASASLDVEVIELALGFLTSLGLQQLTVLLNSIGCRECQPRYVELLRDHYQSLSASVCDDCRVRMVRNPLRLLDCKEPACRVIADEAPKISDHLCPACREHFQEVQAQLGLLGIPFSLNHKLVRGLDYYTRTVFEILPQREGGQSAIVGGGRYDGLI
;
A
#
# COMPACT_ATOMS: atom_id res chain seq x y z
N ARG A 1 -8.02 18.57 8.15
CA ARG A 1 -8.95 19.32 7.28
C ARG A 1 -10.21 18.48 7.09
N PRO A 2 -11.42 19.07 7.12
CA PRO A 2 -12.65 18.34 6.80
C PRO A 2 -12.58 17.88 5.35
N GLN A 3 -12.79 16.57 5.14
CA GLN A 3 -12.91 15.97 3.80
C GLN A 3 -14.12 15.04 3.83
N ALA A 4 -14.77 14.83 2.67
CA ALA A 4 -15.86 13.89 2.57
C ALA A 4 -15.43 12.50 3.11
N GLY A 5 -16.20 11.94 4.02
CA GLY A 5 -15.91 10.66 4.66
C GLY A 5 -14.89 10.71 5.82
N ARG A 6 -14.35 11.88 6.19
CA ARG A 6 -13.47 12.03 7.37
C ARG A 6 -14.18 12.75 8.49
N TYR A 7 -14.43 12.05 9.57
CA TYR A 7 -14.99 12.57 10.80
C TYR A 7 -13.90 12.90 11.82
N ARG A 8 -14.22 13.71 12.82
CA ARG A 8 -13.31 14.01 13.95
C ARG A 8 -13.11 12.79 14.86
N GLN A 9 -14.09 11.91 14.88
CA GLN A 9 -14.06 10.62 15.57
C GLN A 9 -14.50 9.55 14.58
N HIS A 10 -13.80 8.43 14.59
CA HIS A 10 -14.17 7.24 13.81
C HIS A 10 -14.03 6.00 14.69
N HIS A 11 -14.79 4.98 14.36
CA HIS A 11 -14.66 3.66 14.96
C HIS A 11 -13.94 2.75 13.97
N GLN A 12 -13.01 1.98 14.48
CA GLN A 12 -12.18 1.06 13.71
C GLN A 12 -12.26 -0.31 14.35
N PHE A 13 -12.39 -1.33 13.53
CA PHE A 13 -12.21 -2.72 13.87
C PHE A 13 -11.00 -3.24 13.10
N GLY A 14 -10.25 -4.16 13.67
CA GLY A 14 -9.08 -4.75 13.03
C GLY A 14 -8.77 -6.14 13.58
N CYS A 15 -8.02 -6.91 12.81
CA CYS A 15 -7.41 -8.16 13.22
C CYS A 15 -5.93 -8.09 12.95
N GLU A 16 -5.15 -8.78 13.76
CA GLU A 16 -3.71 -8.90 13.63
C GLU A 16 -3.31 -10.36 13.83
N ALA A 17 -2.39 -10.84 13.01
CA ALA A 17 -1.84 -12.17 13.09
C ALA A 17 -0.35 -12.08 13.39
N LEU A 18 0.12 -12.83 14.39
CA LEU A 18 1.49 -12.77 14.91
C LEU A 18 2.13 -14.15 14.87
N GLY A 19 3.46 -14.17 14.69
CA GLY A 19 4.26 -15.38 14.85
C GLY A 19 4.49 -16.19 13.58
N ASP A 20 4.05 -15.72 12.42
CA ASP A 20 4.29 -16.37 11.13
C ASP A 20 4.79 -15.36 10.07
N ALA A 21 5.86 -15.72 9.36
CA ALA A 21 6.46 -14.92 8.29
C ALA A 21 6.00 -15.33 6.89
N SER A 22 5.12 -16.34 6.76
CA SER A 22 4.67 -16.87 5.46
C SER A 22 3.81 -15.88 4.67
N ALA A 23 3.80 -16.04 3.36
CA ALA A 23 2.90 -15.33 2.45
C ALA A 23 1.44 -15.73 2.68
N SER A 24 1.22 -16.98 3.11
CA SER A 24 -0.12 -17.51 3.40
C SER A 24 -0.84 -16.72 4.48
N LEU A 25 -0.11 -16.23 5.50
CA LEU A 25 -0.70 -15.41 6.55
C LEU A 25 -1.19 -14.05 6.01
N ASP A 26 -0.45 -13.44 5.08
CA ASP A 26 -0.89 -12.19 4.43
C ASP A 26 -2.21 -12.42 3.69
N VAL A 27 -2.31 -13.55 2.98
CA VAL A 27 -3.50 -13.94 2.22
C VAL A 27 -4.68 -14.22 3.15
N GLU A 28 -4.46 -14.94 4.25
CA GLU A 28 -5.48 -15.22 5.26
C GLU A 28 -6.09 -13.93 5.85
N VAL A 29 -5.25 -12.96 6.18
CA VAL A 29 -5.71 -11.65 6.69
C VAL A 29 -6.53 -10.89 5.63
N ILE A 30 -6.13 -10.94 4.36
CA ILE A 30 -6.88 -10.32 3.26
C ILE A 30 -8.23 -11.03 3.06
N GLU A 31 -8.24 -12.37 3.05
CA GLU A 31 -9.45 -13.19 2.91
C GLU A 31 -10.42 -12.95 4.06
N LEU A 32 -9.91 -12.93 5.31
CA LEU A 32 -10.70 -12.63 6.50
C LEU A 32 -11.37 -11.26 6.40
N ALA A 33 -10.61 -10.24 5.98
CA ALA A 33 -11.14 -8.89 5.80
C ALA A 33 -12.24 -8.85 4.72
N LEU A 34 -12.04 -9.50 3.58
CA LEU A 34 -13.04 -9.61 2.51
C LEU A 34 -14.27 -10.36 2.96
N GLY A 35 -14.11 -11.52 3.63
CA GLY A 35 -15.20 -12.32 4.17
C GLY A 35 -16.04 -11.54 5.18
N PHE A 36 -15.38 -10.78 6.06
CA PHE A 36 -16.06 -9.90 7.01
C PHE A 36 -16.89 -8.84 6.30
N LEU A 37 -16.32 -8.10 5.34
CA LEU A 37 -17.05 -7.09 4.57
C LEU A 37 -18.22 -7.68 3.79
N THR A 38 -18.03 -8.85 3.19
CA THR A 38 -19.07 -9.58 2.45
C THR A 38 -20.20 -10.01 3.39
N SER A 39 -19.90 -10.47 4.60
CA SER A 39 -20.91 -10.84 5.61
C SER A 39 -21.77 -9.65 6.05
N LEU A 40 -21.22 -8.42 5.95
CA LEU A 40 -21.96 -7.18 6.18
C LEU A 40 -22.77 -6.71 4.96
N GLY A 41 -22.80 -7.50 3.87
CA GLY A 41 -23.55 -7.19 2.66
C GLY A 41 -22.81 -6.28 1.67
N LEU A 42 -21.53 -5.97 1.89
CA LEU A 42 -20.72 -5.21 0.93
C LEU A 42 -20.33 -6.10 -0.24
N GLN A 43 -20.56 -5.62 -1.45
CA GLN A 43 -20.28 -6.33 -2.69
C GLN A 43 -19.39 -5.50 -3.61
N GLN A 44 -18.88 -6.14 -4.67
CA GLN A 44 -18.03 -5.48 -5.67
C GLN A 44 -16.82 -4.80 -5.03
N LEU A 45 -16.08 -5.56 -4.22
CA LEU A 45 -14.86 -5.13 -3.56
C LEU A 45 -13.64 -5.39 -4.46
N THR A 46 -12.70 -4.47 -4.47
CA THR A 46 -11.41 -4.63 -5.16
C THR A 46 -10.28 -4.55 -4.16
N VAL A 47 -9.39 -5.55 -4.20
CA VAL A 47 -8.14 -5.53 -3.43
C VAL A 47 -7.07 -4.82 -4.25
N LEU A 48 -6.53 -3.73 -3.74
CA LEU A 48 -5.28 -3.16 -4.22
C LEU A 48 -4.12 -3.76 -3.44
N LEU A 49 -3.10 -4.21 -4.14
CA LEU A 49 -1.96 -4.92 -3.57
C LEU A 49 -0.65 -4.27 -4.01
N ASN A 50 0.30 -4.16 -3.10
CA ASN A 50 1.68 -3.77 -3.38
C ASN A 50 2.64 -4.45 -2.41
N SER A 51 3.92 -4.43 -2.76
CA SER A 51 5.01 -4.71 -1.82
C SER A 51 5.85 -3.45 -1.65
N ILE A 52 6.14 -3.06 -0.42
CA ILE A 52 7.03 -1.93 -0.12
C ILE A 52 8.43 -2.38 0.28
N GLY A 53 8.74 -3.66 0.09
CA GLY A 53 10.04 -4.22 0.40
C GLY A 53 10.31 -4.40 1.90
N CYS A 54 11.49 -4.89 2.22
CA CYS A 54 11.98 -5.07 3.58
C CYS A 54 13.11 -4.07 3.90
N ARG A 55 13.66 -4.17 5.11
CA ARG A 55 14.78 -3.33 5.57
C ARG A 55 16.05 -3.41 4.71
N GLU A 56 16.20 -4.46 3.90
CA GLU A 56 17.34 -4.60 2.98
C GLU A 56 17.11 -3.88 1.64
N CYS A 57 15.96 -4.07 1.00
CA CYS A 57 15.72 -3.53 -0.34
C CYS A 57 15.04 -2.15 -0.35
N GLN A 58 14.24 -1.83 0.66
CA GLN A 58 13.52 -0.56 0.74
C GLN A 58 14.46 0.68 0.75
N PRO A 59 15.59 0.72 1.50
CA PRO A 59 16.47 1.89 1.52
C PRO A 59 17.00 2.25 0.13
N ARG A 60 17.44 1.26 -0.64
CA ARG A 60 17.91 1.47 -2.02
C ARG A 60 16.82 2.03 -2.94
N TYR A 61 15.61 1.51 -2.80
CA TYR A 61 14.48 2.04 -3.56
C TYR A 61 14.14 3.49 -3.17
N VAL A 62 14.20 3.81 -1.87
CA VAL A 62 13.99 5.16 -1.36
C VAL A 62 14.99 6.16 -1.95
N GLU A 63 16.25 5.77 -2.14
CA GLU A 63 17.26 6.59 -2.81
C GLU A 63 16.89 6.86 -4.28
N LEU A 64 16.55 5.81 -5.03
CA LEU A 64 16.10 5.94 -6.42
C LEU A 64 14.86 6.86 -6.54
N LEU A 65 13.93 6.73 -5.61
CA LEU A 65 12.74 7.55 -5.57
C LEU A 65 13.09 9.02 -5.27
N ARG A 66 14.02 9.29 -4.35
CA ARG A 66 14.51 10.63 -4.07
C ARG A 66 15.17 11.26 -5.30
N ASP A 67 16.03 10.53 -5.98
CA ASP A 67 16.75 11.02 -7.17
C ASP A 67 15.76 11.39 -8.28
N HIS A 68 14.75 10.53 -8.50
CA HIS A 68 13.66 10.80 -9.45
C HIS A 68 12.93 12.11 -9.13
N TYR A 69 12.52 12.31 -7.87
CA TYR A 69 11.80 13.51 -7.46
C TYR A 69 12.69 14.74 -7.32
N GLN A 70 13.98 14.59 -7.04
CA GLN A 70 14.90 15.71 -6.91
C GLN A 70 15.12 16.41 -8.25
N SER A 71 15.19 15.65 -9.35
CA SER A 71 15.26 16.20 -10.70
C SER A 71 14.01 17.01 -11.10
N LEU A 72 12.87 16.76 -10.45
CA LEU A 72 11.56 17.37 -10.70
C LEU A 72 11.10 18.28 -9.52
N SER A 73 12.01 18.67 -8.64
CA SER A 73 11.69 19.36 -7.38
C SER A 73 10.95 20.69 -7.55
N ALA A 74 11.11 21.36 -8.69
CA ALA A 74 10.38 22.59 -9.01
C ALA A 74 8.88 22.34 -9.30
N SER A 75 8.52 21.11 -9.70
CA SER A 75 7.16 20.73 -10.13
C SER A 75 6.34 20.06 -9.04
N VAL A 76 6.91 19.80 -7.86
CA VAL A 76 6.21 19.16 -6.75
C VAL A 76 5.62 20.18 -5.78
N CYS A 77 4.53 19.81 -5.10
CA CYS A 77 3.90 20.63 -4.05
C CYS A 77 4.79 20.73 -2.79
N ASP A 78 4.50 21.71 -1.93
CA ASP A 78 5.28 21.95 -0.71
C ASP A 78 5.28 20.75 0.25
N ASP A 79 4.15 20.04 0.38
CA ASP A 79 4.08 18.82 1.17
C ASP A 79 5.05 17.75 0.62
N CYS A 80 5.15 17.60 -0.69
CA CYS A 80 6.08 16.66 -1.31
C CYS A 80 7.54 17.07 -1.12
N ARG A 81 7.86 18.34 -1.10
CA ARG A 81 9.23 18.80 -0.74
C ARG A 81 9.63 18.36 0.66
N VAL A 82 8.72 18.44 1.61
CA VAL A 82 8.94 17.93 2.99
C VAL A 82 9.04 16.42 3.02
N ARG A 83 8.19 15.72 2.26
CA ARG A 83 8.16 14.24 2.19
C ARG A 83 9.45 13.66 1.58
N MET A 84 10.07 14.32 0.60
CA MET A 84 11.36 13.88 0.04
C MET A 84 12.43 13.65 1.12
N VAL A 85 12.39 14.45 2.18
CA VAL A 85 13.36 14.32 3.28
C VAL A 85 12.88 13.36 4.36
N ARG A 86 11.62 13.49 4.77
CA ARG A 86 11.08 12.79 5.96
C ARG A 86 10.58 11.38 5.68
N ASN A 87 9.83 11.21 4.59
CA ASN A 87 9.25 9.92 4.22
C ASN A 87 8.99 9.87 2.70
N PRO A 88 10.00 9.52 1.89
CA PRO A 88 9.91 9.54 0.44
C PRO A 88 8.84 8.63 -0.15
N LEU A 89 8.53 7.51 0.49
CA LEU A 89 7.46 6.61 0.02
C LEU A 89 6.11 7.34 -0.07
N ARG A 90 5.86 8.34 0.80
CA ARG A 90 4.64 9.16 0.78
C ARG A 90 4.54 10.11 -0.42
N LEU A 91 5.59 10.22 -1.24
CA LEU A 91 5.53 10.95 -2.52
C LEU A 91 4.57 10.27 -3.49
N LEU A 92 4.50 8.92 -3.46
CA LEU A 92 3.67 8.11 -4.34
C LEU A 92 2.16 8.29 -4.09
N ASP A 93 1.74 8.65 -2.88
CA ASP A 93 0.33 8.82 -2.51
C ASP A 93 -0.16 10.28 -2.55
N CYS A 94 0.60 11.19 -3.15
CA CYS A 94 0.22 12.60 -3.25
C CYS A 94 -1.06 12.77 -4.08
N LYS A 95 -1.97 13.63 -3.60
CA LYS A 95 -3.26 13.88 -4.26
C LYS A 95 -3.21 15.03 -5.27
N GLU A 96 -2.16 15.86 -5.21
CA GLU A 96 -1.99 16.99 -6.13
C GLU A 96 -1.77 16.50 -7.58
N PRO A 97 -2.52 17.04 -8.56
CA PRO A 97 -2.47 16.56 -9.94
C PRO A 97 -1.06 16.51 -10.54
N ALA A 98 -0.25 17.56 -10.36
CA ALA A 98 1.12 17.60 -10.85
C ALA A 98 2.00 16.51 -10.23
N CYS A 99 1.87 16.27 -8.91
CA CYS A 99 2.61 15.24 -8.21
C CYS A 99 2.17 13.83 -8.61
N ARG A 100 0.89 13.64 -9.00
CA ARG A 100 0.38 12.34 -9.48
C ARG A 100 1.03 11.91 -10.79
N VAL A 101 1.21 12.84 -11.72
CA VAL A 101 1.92 12.56 -12.99
C VAL A 101 3.34 12.10 -12.69
N ILE A 102 4.06 12.78 -11.79
CA ILE A 102 5.41 12.39 -11.39
C ILE A 102 5.42 11.01 -10.73
N ALA A 103 4.42 10.71 -9.90
CA ALA A 103 4.28 9.41 -9.25
C ALA A 103 3.97 8.27 -10.24
N ASP A 104 3.27 8.56 -11.34
CA ASP A 104 2.99 7.57 -12.39
C ASP A 104 4.26 7.15 -13.15
N GLU A 105 5.23 8.05 -13.28
CA GLU A 105 6.52 7.83 -13.95
C GLU A 105 7.63 7.37 -12.98
N ALA A 106 7.35 7.34 -11.67
CA ALA A 106 8.33 6.97 -10.66
C ALA A 106 8.75 5.49 -10.78
N PRO A 107 10.00 5.17 -10.39
CA PRO A 107 10.46 3.79 -10.30
C PRO A 107 9.48 2.94 -9.50
N LYS A 108 9.20 1.72 -9.95
CA LYS A 108 8.33 0.79 -9.23
C LYS A 108 9.14 -0.05 -8.26
N ILE A 109 8.71 -0.13 -7.01
CA ILE A 109 9.43 -0.92 -6.00
C ILE A 109 9.48 -2.40 -6.36
N SER A 110 8.49 -2.93 -7.08
CA SER A 110 8.46 -4.32 -7.58
C SER A 110 9.73 -4.70 -8.35
N ASP A 111 10.35 -3.75 -9.04
CA ASP A 111 11.53 -3.97 -9.88
C ASP A 111 12.83 -3.96 -9.05
N HIS A 112 12.74 -3.52 -7.80
CA HIS A 112 13.87 -3.33 -6.88
C HIS A 112 13.80 -4.19 -5.61
N LEU A 113 12.86 -5.13 -5.55
CA LEU A 113 12.74 -6.07 -4.44
C LEU A 113 13.94 -7.02 -4.38
N CYS A 114 14.42 -7.32 -3.18
CA CYS A 114 15.36 -8.41 -2.97
C CYS A 114 14.71 -9.77 -3.32
N PRO A 115 15.50 -10.82 -3.56
CA PRO A 115 14.95 -12.13 -3.96
C PRO A 115 13.86 -12.63 -3.00
N ALA A 116 14.10 -12.56 -1.69
CA ALA A 116 13.14 -13.01 -0.68
C ALA A 116 11.82 -12.22 -0.70
N CYS A 117 11.87 -10.87 -0.88
CA CYS A 117 10.65 -10.06 -0.99
C CYS A 117 9.90 -10.31 -2.30
N ARG A 118 10.62 -10.59 -3.38
CA ARG A 118 10.02 -10.91 -4.68
C ARG A 118 9.29 -12.24 -4.63
N GLU A 119 9.94 -13.28 -4.10
CA GLU A 119 9.35 -14.61 -3.92
C GLU A 119 8.10 -14.55 -3.04
N HIS A 120 8.20 -13.92 -1.86
CA HIS A 120 7.07 -13.71 -0.97
C HIS A 120 5.90 -13.01 -1.67
N PHE A 121 6.17 -11.95 -2.43
CA PHE A 121 5.12 -11.18 -3.10
C PHE A 121 4.49 -11.96 -4.27
N GLN A 122 5.27 -12.77 -4.98
CA GLN A 122 4.76 -13.68 -6.00
C GLN A 122 3.88 -14.77 -5.39
N GLU A 123 4.26 -15.31 -4.25
CA GLU A 123 3.48 -16.30 -3.52
C GLU A 123 2.14 -15.73 -3.04
N VAL A 124 2.11 -14.52 -2.48
CA VAL A 124 0.86 -13.83 -2.12
C VAL A 124 -0.07 -13.72 -3.33
N GLN A 125 0.46 -13.28 -4.48
CA GLN A 125 -0.34 -13.14 -5.71
C GLN A 125 -0.87 -14.50 -6.20
N ALA A 126 -0.03 -15.53 -6.19
CA ALA A 126 -0.41 -16.88 -6.62
C ALA A 126 -1.52 -17.46 -5.73
N GLN A 127 -1.42 -17.31 -4.41
CA GLN A 127 -2.41 -17.81 -3.47
C GLN A 127 -3.73 -17.04 -3.57
N LEU A 128 -3.72 -15.72 -3.70
CA LEU A 128 -4.94 -14.93 -3.97
C LEU A 128 -5.61 -15.39 -5.27
N GLY A 129 -4.82 -15.67 -6.30
CA GLY A 129 -5.32 -16.23 -7.58
C GLY A 129 -5.97 -17.59 -7.41
N LEU A 130 -5.36 -18.51 -6.64
CA LEU A 130 -5.92 -19.83 -6.34
C LEU A 130 -7.24 -19.77 -5.57
N LEU A 131 -7.38 -18.80 -4.67
CA LEU A 131 -8.63 -18.55 -3.92
C LEU A 131 -9.68 -17.79 -4.74
N GLY A 132 -9.36 -17.39 -5.99
CA GLY A 132 -10.27 -16.62 -6.83
C GLY A 132 -10.54 -15.22 -6.31
N ILE A 133 -9.67 -14.67 -5.47
CA ILE A 133 -9.76 -13.31 -4.94
C ILE A 133 -9.22 -12.33 -5.99
N PRO A 134 -10.07 -11.46 -6.58
CA PRO A 134 -9.62 -10.49 -7.56
C PRO A 134 -8.78 -9.39 -6.89
N PHE A 135 -7.62 -9.10 -7.45
CA PHE A 135 -6.77 -8.01 -7.00
C PHE A 135 -6.17 -7.21 -8.17
N SER A 136 -5.73 -6.01 -7.87
CA SER A 136 -4.98 -5.17 -8.80
C SER A 136 -3.68 -4.70 -8.16
N LEU A 137 -2.59 -4.74 -8.90
CA LEU A 137 -1.32 -4.20 -8.44
C LEU A 137 -1.32 -2.69 -8.55
N ASN A 138 -0.94 -2.02 -7.47
CA ASN A 138 -0.82 -0.57 -7.43
C ASN A 138 0.52 -0.15 -6.84
N HIS A 139 1.51 0.14 -7.69
CA HIS A 139 2.86 0.54 -7.30
C HIS A 139 2.90 1.84 -6.47
N LYS A 140 1.83 2.65 -6.48
CA LYS A 140 1.70 3.87 -5.68
C LYS A 140 1.07 3.61 -4.31
N LEU A 141 0.61 2.39 -4.06
CA LEU A 141 0.02 2.03 -2.77
C LEU A 141 1.12 1.97 -1.70
N VAL A 142 1.07 2.91 -0.79
CA VAL A 142 1.90 2.99 0.40
C VAL A 142 1.03 3.27 1.62
N ARG A 143 1.52 2.93 2.81
CA ARG A 143 0.78 3.18 4.05
C ARG A 143 1.25 4.46 4.74
N GLY A 144 0.38 5.01 5.57
CA GLY A 144 0.65 6.26 6.29
C GLY A 144 1.72 6.17 7.38
N LEU A 145 2.10 4.96 7.75
CA LEU A 145 3.04 4.65 8.83
C LEU A 145 4.26 3.94 8.25
N ASP A 146 5.41 4.20 8.79
CA ASP A 146 6.72 3.77 8.28
C ASP A 146 7.18 2.41 8.82
N TYR A 147 6.40 1.78 9.70
CA TYR A 147 6.70 0.46 10.23
C TYR A 147 6.33 -0.69 9.28
N TYR A 148 5.53 -0.43 8.24
CA TYR A 148 5.14 -1.47 7.28
C TYR A 148 6.33 -2.01 6.48
N THR A 149 6.26 -3.31 6.18
CA THR A 149 7.24 -4.06 5.38
C THR A 149 6.51 -4.98 4.41
N ARG A 150 7.18 -5.38 3.32
CA ARG A 150 6.67 -6.36 2.35
C ARG A 150 5.25 -6.01 1.88
N THR A 151 4.28 -6.88 2.15
CA THR A 151 2.91 -6.77 1.66
C THR A 151 2.15 -5.61 2.28
N VAL A 152 1.54 -4.79 1.45
CA VAL A 152 0.55 -3.78 1.82
C VAL A 152 -0.67 -3.91 0.93
N PHE A 153 -1.86 -3.69 1.48
CA PHE A 153 -3.10 -3.79 0.73
C PHE A 153 -4.14 -2.77 1.18
N GLU A 154 -5.09 -2.51 0.29
CA GLU A 154 -6.31 -1.77 0.56
C GLU A 154 -7.49 -2.48 -0.10
N ILE A 155 -8.66 -2.45 0.54
CA ILE A 155 -9.92 -2.93 -0.04
C ILE A 155 -10.81 -1.74 -0.29
N LEU A 156 -11.22 -1.58 -1.55
CA LEU A 156 -12.06 -0.47 -2.01
C LEU A 156 -13.41 -1.01 -2.53
N PRO A 157 -14.50 -0.28 -2.31
CA PRO A 157 -15.75 -0.55 -3.00
C PRO A 157 -15.65 -0.09 -4.46
N GLN A 158 -16.23 -0.85 -5.38
CA GLN A 158 -16.38 -0.44 -6.79
C GLN A 158 -17.50 0.59 -6.97
N ARG A 159 -17.45 1.72 -6.26
CA ARG A 159 -18.41 2.80 -6.47
C ARG A 159 -17.71 3.96 -7.18
N GLU A 160 -18.36 4.51 -8.19
CA GLU A 160 -17.97 5.78 -8.78
C GLU A 160 -17.95 6.87 -7.69
N GLY A 161 -16.81 7.54 -7.51
CA GLY A 161 -16.63 8.59 -6.51
C GLY A 161 -16.17 8.11 -5.12
N GLY A 162 -15.98 6.82 -4.89
CA GLY A 162 -15.42 6.29 -3.65
C GLY A 162 -13.92 6.56 -3.55
N GLN A 163 -13.53 7.56 -2.76
CA GLN A 163 -12.11 7.96 -2.59
C GLN A 163 -11.40 7.29 -1.41
N SER A 164 -12.08 6.43 -0.67
CA SER A 164 -11.53 5.91 0.59
C SER A 164 -11.55 4.39 0.60
N ALA A 165 -10.40 3.79 0.89
CA ALA A 165 -10.33 2.39 1.26
C ALA A 165 -11.19 2.14 2.50
N ILE A 166 -11.96 1.05 2.50
CA ILE A 166 -12.75 0.59 3.64
C ILE A 166 -11.84 -0.15 4.62
N VAL A 167 -10.90 -0.93 4.09
CA VAL A 167 -9.86 -1.63 4.84
C VAL A 167 -8.50 -1.24 4.30
N GLY A 168 -7.54 -1.15 5.19
CA GLY A 168 -6.16 -0.98 4.83
C GLY A 168 -5.27 -1.73 5.81
N GLY A 169 -4.34 -2.51 5.29
CA GLY A 169 -3.46 -3.33 6.09
C GLY A 169 -2.10 -3.56 5.43
N GLY A 170 -1.33 -4.41 6.06
CA GLY A 170 -0.04 -4.85 5.58
C GLY A 170 0.81 -5.43 6.69
N ARG A 171 1.93 -6.01 6.32
CA ARG A 171 2.90 -6.64 7.22
C ARG A 171 3.77 -5.59 7.92
N TYR A 172 4.18 -5.87 9.15
CA TYR A 172 5.04 -4.99 9.95
C TYR A 172 6.03 -5.77 10.84
N ASP A 173 6.79 -6.67 10.24
CA ASP A 173 7.75 -7.56 10.91
C ASP A 173 8.74 -6.85 11.85
N GLY A 174 8.93 -5.57 11.71
CA GLY A 174 9.88 -4.79 12.48
C GLY A 174 9.32 -4.05 13.68
N LEU A 175 8.03 -4.22 13.99
CA LEU A 175 7.37 -3.56 15.10
C LEU A 175 7.39 -4.44 16.36
N ILE A 176 7.51 -5.74 16.18
CA ILE A 176 7.48 -6.77 17.23
C ILE A 176 8.84 -7.43 17.36
#